data_8197bb590c00894f4bd1e3351b7b276f
#
_entry.id   8197bb590c00894f4bd1e3351b7b276f
#
_cell.length_a   1.000
_cell.length_b   1.000
_cell.length_c   1.000
_cell.angle_alpha   90.00
_cell.angle_beta   90.00
_cell.angle_gamma   90.00
#
_symmetry.space_group_name_H-M   'P 1'
#
loop_
_entity.id
_entity.type
_entity.pdbx_description
1 polymer ?
#
loop_
_entity_poly.entity_id
_entity_poly.type
_entity_poly.pdbx_seq_one_letter_code
_entity_poly.pdbx_strand_id
1 'polypeptide(L)' 'SLAFMEALTIYGLVVALALPFANLFV' A
#
# COMPACT_ATOMS: atom_id res chain seq x y z
N SER A 1 -1.70 11.76 14.73
CA SER A 1 -3.16 11.86 14.74
C SER A 1 -3.78 10.63 14.11
N LEU A 2 -5.06 10.44 14.34
CA LEU A 2 -5.77 9.30 13.75
C LEU A 2 -5.81 9.40 12.23
N ALA A 3 -5.95 10.61 11.72
CA ALA A 3 -5.96 10.81 10.27
C ALA A 3 -4.60 10.43 9.66
N PHE A 4 -3.52 10.75 10.33
CA PHE A 4 -2.20 10.38 9.85
C PHE A 4 -2.02 8.88 9.85
N MET A 5 -2.48 8.22 10.91
CA MET A 5 -2.38 6.76 11.00
C MET A 5 -3.23 6.06 9.95
N GLU A 6 -4.41 6.61 9.67
CA GLU A 6 -5.25 6.07 8.61
C GLU A 6 -4.58 6.19 7.25
N ALA A 7 -4.00 7.36 6.97
CA ALA A 7 -3.29 7.56 5.71
C ALA A 7 -2.11 6.60 5.57
N LEU A 8 -1.41 6.36 6.67
CA LEU A 8 -0.27 5.45 6.68
C LEU A 8 -0.71 4.03 6.35
N THR A 9 -1.83 3.59 6.92
CA THR A 9 -2.33 2.23 6.64
C THR A 9 -2.81 2.09 5.20
N ILE A 10 -3.44 3.12 4.64
CA ILE A 10 -3.86 3.10 3.24
C ILE A 10 -2.65 3.03 2.33
N TYR A 11 -1.61 3.80 2.63
CA TYR A 11 -0.40 3.76 1.83
C TYR A 11 0.25 2.39 1.89
N GLY A 12 0.27 1.78 3.08
CA GLY A 12 0.79 0.43 3.23
C GLY A 12 0.01 -0.59 2.41
N LEU A 13 -1.32 -0.42 2.34
CA LEU A 13 -2.16 -1.27 1.52
C LEU A 13 -1.82 -1.13 0.04
N VAL A 14 -1.64 0.10 -0.43
CA VAL A 14 -1.28 0.36 -1.83
C VAL A 14 0.04 -0.29 -2.17
N VAL A 15 1.04 -0.15 -1.31
CA VAL A 15 2.36 -0.76 -1.53
C VAL A 15 2.24 -2.28 -1.54
N ALA A 16 1.46 -2.84 -0.63
CA ALA A 16 1.27 -4.28 -0.56
C ALA A 16 0.62 -4.85 -1.81
N LEU A 17 -0.25 -4.09 -2.44
CA LEU A 17 -0.87 -4.52 -3.70
C LEU A 17 0.05 -4.28 -4.89
N ALA A 18 0.83 -3.23 -4.84
CA ALA A 18 1.72 -2.88 -5.96
C ALA A 18 2.81 -3.93 -6.18
N LEU A 19 3.36 -4.47 -5.12
CA LEU A 19 4.46 -5.44 -5.22
C LEU A 19 4.05 -6.72 -5.97
N PRO A 20 2.97 -7.41 -5.58
CA PRO A 20 2.56 -8.61 -6.31
C PRO A 20 2.06 -8.31 -7.71
N PHE A 21 1.45 -7.15 -7.94
CA PHE A 21 1.01 -6.78 -9.28
C PHE A 21 2.19 -6.56 -10.20
N ALA A 22 3.23 -5.88 -9.71
CA ALA A 22 4.43 -5.66 -10.51
C ALA A 22 5.13 -6.96 -10.81
N ASN A 23 5.18 -7.88 -9.83
CA ASN A 23 5.83 -9.17 -10.02
C ASN A 23 5.10 -10.01 -11.06
N LEU A 24 3.79 -9.85 -11.15
CA LEU A 24 3.00 -10.59 -12.14
C LEU A 24 3.33 -10.16 -13.55
N PHE A 25 3.77 -8.90 -13.72
CA PHE A 25 4.11 -8.35 -15.03
C PHE A 25 5.46 -8.82 -15.54
N VAL A 26 6.31 -9.26 -14.65
CA VAL A 26 7.64 -9.77 -15.02
C VAL A 26 7.74 -11.25 -14.73
#